data_c7aefae5c1bae8d2981f9cc39ebafa76
#
_entry.id   c7aefae5c1bae8d2981f9cc39ebafa76
#
_cell.length_a   1.000
_cell.length_b   1.000
_cell.length_c   1.000
_cell.angle_alpha   90.00
_cell.angle_beta   90.00
_cell.angle_gamma   90.00
#
_symmetry.space_group_name_H-M   'P 1'
#
loop_
_entity.id
_entity.type
_entity.pdbx_description
1 polymer ?
#
loop_
_entity_poly.entity_id
_entity_poly.type
_entity_poly.pdbx_seq_one_letter_code
_entity_poly.pdbx_strand_id
1 'polypeptide(L)'
;MDTPQLVRQEDTAMARHIACLTYDFDALSLWIARGMTTPTPLSRGEFGITGTQRILDLLARYDIKATFFIPGHTLESFPDICKRVHDEGHEIGHHGWTHRKPSDLSRDEEEAELLRANEQIEKLTGRKARGYRSPSWDLSPHTLDLLIANGFTYDSSLMGHDYLPYYARSGDEAPLLEPAKFGKVTNLLEMPISWSLDDFPYFEYLVGPAGILPGLRPGADALANWTDDYDYMTEILDWGVITYTFHPFVSGRGHRMKVMDRLIRHLKNGGATFMTMEQAASEAIREGSSRNG
;
A
#
# COMPACT_ATOMS: atom_id res chain seq x y z
N MET A 1 -53.37 10.90 31.03
CA MET A 1 -52.09 11.64 31.10
C MET A 1 -51.09 10.77 30.37
N ASP A 2 -50.95 11.04 29.08
CA ASP A 2 -50.00 10.30 28.23
C ASP A 2 -48.62 10.90 28.35
N THR A 3 -47.64 10.06 28.76
CA THR A 3 -46.25 10.41 28.82
C THR A 3 -45.67 10.39 27.41
N PRO A 4 -45.03 11.46 26.91
CA PRO A 4 -44.43 11.43 25.59
C PRO A 4 -43.23 10.49 25.61
N GLN A 5 -43.25 9.47 24.76
CA GLN A 5 -42.06 8.69 24.39
C GLN A 5 -41.10 9.60 23.64
N LEU A 6 -39.95 9.87 24.28
CA LEU A 6 -38.77 10.43 23.61
C LEU A 6 -38.28 9.38 22.63
N VAL A 7 -38.58 9.58 21.35
CA VAL A 7 -37.91 8.92 20.26
C VAL A 7 -36.47 9.44 20.27
N ARG A 8 -35.52 8.63 20.73
CA ARG A 8 -34.11 8.87 20.47
C ARG A 8 -33.93 8.79 18.95
N GLN A 9 -33.67 9.90 18.31
CA GLN A 9 -33.00 9.90 17.01
C GLN A 9 -31.62 9.28 17.24
N GLU A 10 -31.48 8.02 16.85
CA GLU A 10 -30.16 7.45 16.60
C GLU A 10 -29.59 8.23 15.40
N ASP A 11 -28.60 9.06 15.62
CA ASP A 11 -27.73 9.56 14.57
C ASP A 11 -27.03 8.32 13.97
N THR A 12 -27.66 7.71 12.99
CA THR A 12 -27.03 6.69 12.15
C THR A 12 -25.98 7.40 11.34
N ALA A 13 -24.75 7.44 11.84
CA ALA A 13 -23.59 7.83 11.02
C ALA A 13 -23.68 7.00 9.74
N MET A 14 -23.73 7.67 8.59
CA MET A 14 -23.77 6.98 7.30
C MET A 14 -22.53 6.09 7.17
N ALA A 15 -22.74 4.84 6.74
CA ALA A 15 -21.65 3.91 6.50
C ALA A 15 -20.59 4.55 5.57
N ARG A 16 -19.29 4.33 5.91
CA ARG A 16 -18.18 4.97 5.22
C ARG A 16 -17.09 3.96 4.89
N HIS A 17 -16.99 3.61 3.63
CA HIS A 17 -16.04 2.64 3.12
C HIS A 17 -14.97 3.36 2.29
N ILE A 18 -13.71 3.25 2.72
CA ILE A 18 -12.57 3.92 2.11
C ILE A 18 -11.85 2.92 1.21
N ALA A 19 -11.56 3.31 -0.02
CA ALA A 19 -10.74 2.56 -0.95
C ALA A 19 -9.41 3.31 -1.21
N CYS A 20 -8.30 2.70 -0.85
CA CYS A 20 -6.96 3.18 -1.15
C CYS A 20 -6.42 2.42 -2.37
N LEU A 21 -6.23 3.12 -3.49
CA LEU A 21 -5.47 2.60 -4.62
C LEU A 21 -4.01 2.93 -4.39
N THR A 22 -3.17 1.91 -4.28
CA THR A 22 -1.73 2.08 -4.02
C THR A 22 -0.90 1.46 -5.12
N TYR A 23 0.25 2.08 -5.40
CA TYR A 23 1.15 1.67 -6.47
C TYR A 23 2.57 1.55 -5.95
N ASP A 24 3.11 0.33 -5.97
CA ASP A 24 4.51 0.10 -5.68
C ASP A 24 5.30 0.32 -6.98
N PHE A 25 5.88 1.53 -7.11
CA PHE A 25 6.57 1.94 -8.33
C PHE A 25 8.05 1.57 -8.30
N ASP A 26 8.31 0.28 -8.36
CA ASP A 26 9.66 -0.30 -8.25
C ASP A 26 10.56 0.02 -9.44
N ALA A 27 9.99 0.08 -10.65
CA ALA A 27 10.76 0.22 -11.88
C ALA A 27 11.92 -0.81 -11.95
N LEU A 28 13.16 -0.33 -12.03
CA LEU A 28 14.35 -1.19 -12.10
C LEU A 28 14.74 -1.78 -10.75
N SER A 29 14.38 -1.13 -9.64
CA SER A 29 14.90 -1.46 -8.31
C SER A 29 14.60 -2.90 -7.89
N LEU A 30 13.40 -3.40 -8.16
CA LEU A 30 13.01 -4.79 -7.92
C LEU A 30 13.92 -5.81 -8.62
N TRP A 31 14.29 -5.53 -9.89
CA TRP A 31 15.12 -6.42 -10.69
C TRP A 31 16.58 -6.38 -10.22
N ILE A 32 17.07 -5.19 -9.89
CA ILE A 32 18.41 -4.98 -9.33
C ILE A 32 18.56 -5.72 -8.00
N ALA A 33 17.59 -5.59 -7.09
CA ALA A 33 17.60 -6.29 -5.80
C ALA A 33 17.64 -7.82 -5.95
N ARG A 34 17.05 -8.35 -7.02
CA ARG A 34 17.07 -9.79 -7.35
C ARG A 34 18.31 -10.24 -8.14
N GLY A 35 19.27 -9.35 -8.39
CA GLY A 35 20.45 -9.65 -9.23
C GLY A 35 20.13 -9.85 -10.73
N MET A 36 18.94 -9.47 -11.16
CA MET A 36 18.45 -9.64 -12.54
C MET A 36 18.74 -8.37 -13.36
N THR A 37 20.01 -8.13 -13.69
CA THR A 37 20.50 -6.88 -14.31
C THR A 37 20.78 -7.00 -15.81
N THR A 38 20.31 -8.07 -16.47
CA THR A 38 20.40 -8.21 -17.93
C THR A 38 19.32 -7.39 -18.64
N PRO A 39 19.46 -7.08 -19.94
CA PRO A 39 18.50 -6.20 -20.65
C PRO A 39 17.04 -6.62 -20.54
N THR A 40 16.73 -7.92 -20.54
CA THR A 40 15.33 -8.39 -20.50
C THR A 40 14.60 -8.04 -19.20
N PRO A 41 15.10 -8.38 -17.99
CA PRO A 41 14.49 -7.93 -16.76
C PRO A 41 14.42 -6.40 -16.63
N LEU A 42 15.51 -5.70 -16.98
CA LEU A 42 15.55 -4.24 -16.88
C LEU A 42 14.48 -3.60 -17.77
N SER A 43 14.28 -4.08 -19.00
CA SER A 43 13.22 -3.57 -19.89
C SER A 43 11.80 -3.79 -19.33
N ARG A 44 11.59 -4.80 -18.50
CA ARG A 44 10.32 -4.99 -17.77
C ARG A 44 10.12 -3.91 -16.73
N GLY A 45 11.18 -3.57 -15.99
CA GLY A 45 11.17 -2.46 -15.03
C GLY A 45 10.95 -1.10 -15.69
N GLU A 46 11.62 -0.84 -16.82
CA GLU A 46 11.45 0.38 -17.62
C GLU A 46 10.03 0.58 -18.09
N PHE A 47 9.30 -0.51 -18.42
CA PHE A 47 7.89 -0.41 -18.76
C PHE A 47 7.05 0.23 -17.64
N GLY A 48 7.51 0.20 -16.40
CA GLY A 48 6.87 0.90 -15.29
C GLY A 48 6.61 2.38 -15.56
N ILE A 49 7.48 3.04 -16.34
CA ILE A 49 7.30 4.44 -16.76
C ILE A 49 6.04 4.60 -17.62
N THR A 50 5.92 3.78 -18.68
CA THR A 50 4.72 3.77 -19.54
C THR A 50 3.47 3.36 -18.73
N GLY A 51 3.63 2.39 -17.82
CA GLY A 51 2.56 1.95 -16.93
C GLY A 51 2.07 3.09 -16.03
N THR A 52 2.98 3.81 -15.39
CA THR A 52 2.65 4.95 -14.54
C THR A 52 1.93 6.06 -15.32
N GLN A 53 2.39 6.41 -16.52
CA GLN A 53 1.71 7.41 -17.36
C GLN A 53 0.23 7.02 -17.61
N ARG A 54 -0.02 5.76 -17.98
CA ARG A 54 -1.39 5.26 -18.22
C ARG A 54 -2.24 5.25 -16.97
N ILE A 55 -1.65 4.91 -15.82
CA ILE A 55 -2.31 4.91 -14.52
C ILE A 55 -2.70 6.34 -14.13
N LEU A 56 -1.80 7.30 -14.24
CA LEU A 56 -2.08 8.71 -13.96
C LEU A 56 -3.23 9.24 -14.84
N ASP A 57 -3.21 8.94 -16.14
CA ASP A 57 -4.30 9.30 -17.06
C ASP A 57 -5.63 8.64 -16.68
N LEU A 58 -5.62 7.42 -16.13
CA LEU A 58 -6.81 6.74 -15.63
C LEU A 58 -7.33 7.40 -14.35
N LEU A 59 -6.45 7.64 -13.37
CA LEU A 59 -6.80 8.27 -12.10
C LEU A 59 -7.37 9.68 -12.31
N ALA A 60 -6.76 10.47 -13.20
CA ALA A 60 -7.24 11.79 -13.57
C ALA A 60 -8.66 11.77 -14.14
N ARG A 61 -9.02 10.79 -14.98
CA ARG A 61 -10.39 10.63 -15.52
C ARG A 61 -11.46 10.44 -14.43
N TYR A 62 -11.09 9.89 -13.31
CA TYR A 62 -12.00 9.63 -12.18
C TYR A 62 -11.86 10.62 -11.04
N ASP A 63 -10.94 11.59 -11.17
CA ASP A 63 -10.55 12.54 -10.11
C ASP A 63 -10.13 11.82 -8.80
N ILE A 64 -9.33 10.77 -8.93
CA ILE A 64 -8.85 9.97 -7.80
C ILE A 64 -7.40 10.34 -7.50
N LYS A 65 -7.11 10.59 -6.21
CA LYS A 65 -5.75 10.65 -5.70
C LYS A 65 -5.39 9.31 -5.05
N ALA A 66 -4.16 8.88 -5.28
CA ALA A 66 -3.64 7.58 -4.90
C ALA A 66 -2.30 7.74 -4.17
N THR A 67 -1.80 6.65 -3.59
CA THR A 67 -0.47 6.62 -2.97
C THR A 67 0.48 5.83 -3.85
N PHE A 68 1.65 6.39 -4.12
CA PHE A 68 2.74 5.71 -4.79
C PHE A 68 3.88 5.48 -3.79
N PHE A 69 4.14 4.24 -3.47
CA PHE A 69 5.31 3.83 -2.71
C PHE A 69 6.48 3.67 -3.67
N ILE A 70 7.48 4.54 -3.55
CA ILE A 70 8.55 4.64 -4.54
C ILE A 70 9.91 4.41 -3.88
N PRO A 71 10.71 3.41 -4.34
CA PRO A 71 12.07 3.24 -3.90
C PRO A 71 12.94 4.46 -4.21
N GLY A 72 13.86 4.81 -3.32
CA GLY A 72 14.77 5.95 -3.53
C GLY A 72 15.57 5.85 -4.82
N HIS A 73 16.00 4.65 -5.20
CA HIS A 73 16.66 4.37 -6.48
C HIS A 73 15.77 4.73 -7.69
N THR A 74 14.47 4.45 -7.61
CA THR A 74 13.51 4.80 -8.68
C THR A 74 13.32 6.30 -8.79
N LEU A 75 13.26 7.01 -7.64
CA LEU A 75 13.22 8.48 -7.61
C LEU A 75 14.43 9.12 -8.30
N GLU A 76 15.64 8.59 -8.05
CA GLU A 76 16.87 9.09 -8.71
C GLU A 76 16.94 8.70 -10.19
N SER A 77 16.49 7.50 -10.56
CA SER A 77 16.61 6.98 -11.93
C SER A 77 15.57 7.57 -12.90
N PHE A 78 14.38 7.93 -12.39
CA PHE A 78 13.25 8.39 -13.20
C PHE A 78 12.58 9.64 -12.61
N PRO A 79 13.33 10.74 -12.39
CA PRO A 79 12.83 11.91 -11.67
C PRO A 79 11.62 12.57 -12.35
N ASP A 80 11.55 12.60 -13.68
CA ASP A 80 10.46 13.28 -14.40
C ASP A 80 9.10 12.64 -14.16
N ILE A 81 9.01 11.30 -14.22
CA ILE A 81 7.75 10.61 -13.98
C ILE A 81 7.36 10.66 -12.50
N CYS A 82 8.35 10.56 -11.57
CA CYS A 82 8.10 10.73 -10.14
C CYS A 82 7.61 12.15 -9.82
N LYS A 83 8.19 13.16 -10.48
CA LYS A 83 7.70 14.54 -10.38
C LYS A 83 6.27 14.69 -10.88
N ARG A 84 5.91 14.06 -12.00
CA ARG A 84 4.54 14.06 -12.51
C ARG A 84 3.56 13.45 -11.48
N VAL A 85 3.91 12.33 -10.85
CA VAL A 85 3.11 11.71 -9.78
C VAL A 85 2.84 12.72 -8.66
N HIS A 86 3.87 13.42 -8.19
CA HIS A 86 3.75 14.43 -7.15
C HIS A 86 2.93 15.65 -7.59
N ASP A 87 3.23 16.23 -8.77
CA ASP A 87 2.57 17.43 -9.28
C ASP A 87 1.07 17.22 -9.53
N GLU A 88 0.66 16.00 -9.86
CA GLU A 88 -0.76 15.62 -10.00
C GLU A 88 -1.45 15.39 -8.64
N GLY A 89 -0.75 15.61 -7.52
CA GLY A 89 -1.31 15.60 -6.17
C GLY A 89 -1.49 14.20 -5.56
N HIS A 90 -0.75 13.22 -6.05
CA HIS A 90 -0.67 11.89 -5.42
C HIS A 90 0.30 11.92 -4.25
N GLU A 91 0.08 11.04 -3.29
CA GLU A 91 1.01 10.84 -2.18
C GLU A 91 2.23 10.05 -2.63
N ILE A 92 3.42 10.46 -2.16
CA ILE A 92 4.65 9.70 -2.29
C ILE A 92 4.96 9.07 -0.94
N GLY A 93 4.83 7.75 -0.87
CA GLY A 93 5.22 6.91 0.27
C GLY A 93 6.63 6.32 0.07
N HIS A 94 7.22 5.89 1.17
CA HIS A 94 8.56 5.31 1.20
C HIS A 94 8.53 3.81 0.89
N HIS A 95 9.45 3.31 0.04
CA HIS A 95 9.55 1.89 -0.35
C HIS A 95 10.99 1.35 -0.35
N GLY A 96 11.77 1.68 0.68
CA GLY A 96 13.18 1.32 0.74
C GLY A 96 14.04 2.08 -0.26
N TRP A 97 15.28 1.60 -0.46
CA TRP A 97 16.21 2.20 -1.43
C TRP A 97 16.19 1.47 -2.78
N THR A 98 16.61 0.19 -2.84
CA THR A 98 16.65 -0.65 -4.06
C THR A 98 15.73 -1.86 -3.97
N HIS A 99 14.65 -1.79 -3.22
CA HIS A 99 13.72 -2.90 -3.01
C HIS A 99 14.39 -4.14 -2.36
N ARG A 100 15.51 -3.96 -1.62
CA ARG A 100 16.06 -5.04 -0.76
C ARG A 100 15.10 -5.27 0.41
N LYS A 101 14.92 -6.54 0.78
CA LYS A 101 14.10 -6.88 1.95
C LYS A 101 14.80 -6.41 3.23
N PRO A 102 14.12 -5.75 4.15
CA PRO A 102 14.69 -5.39 5.44
C PRO A 102 15.30 -6.55 6.20
N SER A 103 14.70 -7.75 6.13
CA SER A 103 15.23 -8.96 6.79
C SER A 103 16.60 -9.42 6.26
N ASP A 104 16.99 -8.98 5.06
CA ASP A 104 18.31 -9.27 4.47
C ASP A 104 19.38 -8.22 4.85
N LEU A 105 19.02 -7.19 5.62
CA LEU A 105 19.86 -6.08 6.00
C LEU A 105 20.27 -6.15 7.48
N SER A 106 21.47 -5.67 7.79
CA SER A 106 21.77 -5.28 9.17
C SER A 106 20.98 -4.03 9.55
N ARG A 107 20.78 -3.80 10.85
CA ARG A 107 20.10 -2.61 11.35
C ARG A 107 20.66 -1.30 10.78
N ASP A 108 22.00 -1.19 10.73
CA ASP A 108 22.67 0.02 10.25
C ASP A 108 22.49 0.22 8.74
N GLU A 109 22.48 -0.87 7.94
CA GLU A 109 22.19 -0.80 6.51
C GLU A 109 20.74 -0.42 6.25
N GLU A 110 19.79 -1.00 7.00
CA GLU A 110 18.37 -0.67 6.90
C GLU A 110 18.12 0.80 7.21
N GLU A 111 18.70 1.32 8.32
CA GLU A 111 18.60 2.73 8.69
C GLU A 111 19.22 3.65 7.62
N ALA A 112 20.38 3.30 7.09
CA ALA A 112 21.03 4.07 6.03
C ALA A 112 20.20 4.14 4.74
N GLU A 113 19.57 3.02 4.33
CA GLU A 113 18.69 3.01 3.16
C GLU A 113 17.40 3.81 3.40
N LEU A 114 16.83 3.69 4.60
CA LEU A 114 15.65 4.46 5.01
C LEU A 114 15.91 5.97 4.95
N LEU A 115 17.02 6.42 5.53
CA LEU A 115 17.38 7.84 5.53
C LEU A 115 17.67 8.35 4.12
N ARG A 116 18.42 7.59 3.34
CA ARG A 116 18.78 7.96 1.96
C ARG A 116 17.55 8.10 1.06
N ALA A 117 16.58 7.18 1.17
CA ALA A 117 15.35 7.26 0.38
C ALA A 117 14.48 8.44 0.82
N ASN A 118 14.40 8.71 2.13
CA ASN A 118 13.69 9.89 2.64
C ASN A 118 14.29 11.22 2.15
N GLU A 119 15.62 11.32 1.99
CA GLU A 119 16.25 12.49 1.39
C GLU A 119 15.77 12.74 -0.05
N GLN A 120 15.59 11.70 -0.86
CA GLN A 120 15.07 11.83 -2.22
C GLN A 120 13.60 12.22 -2.23
N ILE A 121 12.79 11.65 -1.33
CA ILE A 121 11.38 12.02 -1.19
C ILE A 121 11.27 13.48 -0.75
N GLU A 122 12.05 13.92 0.22
CA GLU A 122 12.04 15.30 0.71
C GLU A 122 12.49 16.29 -0.37
N LYS A 123 13.50 15.96 -1.18
CA LYS A 123 13.92 16.78 -2.34
C LYS A 123 12.79 16.93 -3.36
N LEU A 124 12.00 15.88 -3.59
CA LEU A 124 10.90 15.90 -4.55
C LEU A 124 9.68 16.64 -4.02
N THR A 125 9.29 16.38 -2.77
CA THR A 125 7.97 16.77 -2.23
C THR A 125 8.03 17.95 -1.25
N GLY A 126 9.23 18.34 -0.80
CA GLY A 126 9.46 19.35 0.24
C GLY A 126 9.24 18.82 1.67
N ARG A 127 8.93 17.53 1.85
CA ARG A 127 8.76 16.89 3.17
C ARG A 127 9.17 15.41 3.14
N LYS A 128 9.52 14.87 4.30
CA LYS A 128 9.75 13.43 4.46
C LYS A 128 8.46 12.64 4.29
N ALA A 129 8.57 11.39 3.86
CA ALA A 129 7.42 10.48 3.80
C ALA A 129 6.77 10.30 5.18
N ARG A 130 5.46 10.24 5.19
CA ARG A 130 4.67 9.91 6.38
C ARG A 130 4.35 8.43 6.46
N GLY A 131 4.27 7.77 5.32
CA GLY A 131 3.96 6.36 5.20
C GLY A 131 5.12 5.56 4.65
N TYR A 132 5.20 4.32 5.12
CA TYR A 132 6.15 3.32 4.68
C TYR A 132 5.41 2.10 4.15
N ARG A 133 5.99 1.45 3.17
CA ARG A 133 5.68 0.08 2.76
C ARG A 133 6.98 -0.65 2.53
N SER A 134 7.14 -1.80 3.18
CA SER A 134 8.34 -2.58 3.05
C SER A 134 8.43 -3.29 1.69
N PRO A 135 9.59 -3.30 1.06
CA PRO A 135 9.87 -4.19 -0.06
C PRO A 135 9.48 -5.64 0.24
N SER A 136 8.66 -6.23 -0.64
CA SER A 136 8.11 -7.60 -0.48
C SER A 136 7.28 -7.80 0.80
N TRP A 137 6.84 -6.74 1.48
CA TRP A 137 6.11 -6.75 2.75
C TRP A 137 6.82 -7.57 3.83
N ASP A 138 8.14 -7.50 3.84
CA ASP A 138 9.00 -8.25 4.74
C ASP A 138 9.74 -7.28 5.67
N LEU A 139 9.50 -7.40 6.98
CA LEU A 139 10.10 -6.54 7.99
C LEU A 139 11.23 -7.26 8.71
N SER A 140 12.26 -6.50 9.09
CA SER A 140 13.28 -6.95 10.05
C SER A 140 12.77 -6.80 11.49
N PRO A 141 13.46 -7.38 12.48
CA PRO A 141 13.16 -7.09 13.89
C PRO A 141 13.34 -5.62 14.28
N HIS A 142 13.96 -4.81 13.44
CA HIS A 142 14.31 -3.41 13.71
C HIS A 142 13.44 -2.41 12.97
N THR A 143 12.72 -2.84 11.93
CA THR A 143 11.98 -1.95 11.03
C THR A 143 11.01 -1.04 11.77
N LEU A 144 10.15 -1.59 12.63
CA LEU A 144 9.14 -0.79 13.34
C LEU A 144 9.77 0.29 14.22
N ASP A 145 10.83 -0.06 14.95
CA ASP A 145 11.54 0.89 15.81
C ASP A 145 12.23 1.98 14.99
N LEU A 146 12.80 1.65 13.83
CA LEU A 146 13.41 2.60 12.91
C LEU A 146 12.35 3.55 12.32
N LEU A 147 11.18 3.04 11.92
CA LEU A 147 10.09 3.86 11.41
C LEU A 147 9.60 4.87 12.45
N ILE A 148 9.37 4.41 13.69
CA ILE A 148 8.96 5.25 14.80
C ILE A 148 10.00 6.34 15.11
N ALA A 149 11.28 5.95 15.20
CA ALA A 149 12.38 6.88 15.45
C ALA A 149 12.53 7.96 14.37
N ASN A 150 12.16 7.64 13.12
CA ASN A 150 12.24 8.55 11.98
C ASN A 150 10.92 9.29 11.67
N GLY A 151 9.90 9.17 12.54
CA GLY A 151 8.68 9.98 12.49
C GLY A 151 7.67 9.56 11.43
N PHE A 152 7.70 8.30 10.99
CA PHE A 152 6.63 7.73 10.18
C PHE A 152 5.34 7.64 11.02
N THR A 153 4.21 7.88 10.40
CA THR A 153 2.89 7.87 11.05
C THR A 153 2.10 6.61 10.77
N TYR A 154 2.38 5.96 9.65
CA TYR A 154 1.81 4.67 9.31
C TYR A 154 2.80 3.77 8.55
N ASP A 155 2.60 2.47 8.70
CA ASP A 155 3.14 1.41 7.86
C ASP A 155 2.00 0.71 7.09
N SER A 156 2.32 0.03 6.02
CA SER A 156 1.40 -0.76 5.22
C SER A 156 2.11 -2.03 4.73
N SER A 157 2.57 -2.85 5.69
CA SER A 157 3.35 -4.06 5.41
C SER A 157 2.85 -5.29 6.14
N LEU A 158 2.10 -5.14 7.24
CA LEU A 158 1.59 -6.24 8.05
C LEU A 158 0.13 -6.57 7.72
N MET A 159 -0.24 -7.83 7.90
CA MET A 159 -1.54 -8.40 7.51
C MET A 159 -2.34 -8.88 8.73
N GLY A 160 -2.34 -8.13 9.82
CA GLY A 160 -3.04 -8.51 11.06
C GLY A 160 -4.55 -8.27 11.03
N HIS A 161 -5.05 -7.50 10.07
CA HIS A 161 -6.47 -7.29 9.80
C HIS A 161 -6.67 -6.96 8.32
N ASP A 162 -7.81 -7.29 7.74
CA ASP A 162 -8.14 -7.05 6.34
C ASP A 162 -8.71 -5.64 6.05
N TYR A 163 -9.51 -5.07 6.98
CA TYR A 163 -10.21 -3.79 6.73
C TYR A 163 -10.06 -2.73 7.81
N LEU A 164 -9.62 -3.11 9.02
CA LEU A 164 -9.48 -2.15 10.12
C LEU A 164 -8.00 -1.84 10.40
N PRO A 165 -7.57 -0.58 10.28
CA PRO A 165 -6.26 -0.16 10.76
C PRO A 165 -6.06 -0.46 12.24
N TYR A 166 -4.85 -0.84 12.61
CA TYR A 166 -4.49 -1.15 14.00
C TYR A 166 -3.09 -0.65 14.32
N TYR A 167 -2.76 -0.52 15.59
CA TYR A 167 -1.41 -0.13 15.98
C TYR A 167 -0.49 -1.36 16.01
N ALA A 168 0.65 -1.26 15.31
CA ALA A 168 1.67 -2.30 15.27
C ALA A 168 2.24 -2.58 16.66
N ARG A 169 2.69 -3.81 16.90
CA ARG A 169 3.42 -4.19 18.11
C ARG A 169 4.88 -4.40 17.78
N SER A 170 5.76 -3.95 18.68
CA SER A 170 7.20 -4.23 18.61
C SER A 170 7.60 -5.18 19.73
N GLY A 171 8.52 -6.12 19.44
CA GLY A 171 9.05 -7.07 20.40
C GLY A 171 8.21 -8.34 20.58
N ASP A 172 7.44 -8.76 19.57
CA ASP A 172 6.77 -10.06 19.55
C ASP A 172 7.84 -11.18 19.51
N GLU A 173 7.69 -12.21 20.35
CA GLU A 173 8.50 -13.41 20.37
C GLU A 173 7.64 -14.62 19.98
N ALA A 174 8.06 -15.36 18.98
CA ALA A 174 7.34 -16.55 18.50
C ALA A 174 8.27 -17.79 18.46
N PRO A 175 8.65 -18.35 19.61
CA PRO A 175 9.49 -19.52 19.67
C PRO A 175 8.77 -20.76 19.14
N LEU A 176 9.50 -21.68 18.53
CA LEU A 176 8.93 -22.87 17.87
C LEU A 176 8.12 -23.79 18.81
N LEU A 177 8.57 -23.92 20.07
CA LEU A 177 8.04 -24.92 21.01
C LEU A 177 7.24 -24.32 22.18
N GLU A 178 7.10 -23.01 22.23
CA GLU A 178 6.37 -22.31 23.28
C GLU A 178 5.30 -21.39 22.67
N PRO A 179 4.26 -21.03 23.43
CA PRO A 179 3.31 -20.01 22.98
C PRO A 179 3.99 -18.68 22.66
N ALA A 180 3.46 -18.00 21.65
CA ALA A 180 3.93 -16.65 21.31
C ALA A 180 3.73 -15.67 22.50
N LYS A 181 4.69 -14.78 22.68
CA LYS A 181 4.60 -13.68 23.62
C LYS A 181 4.46 -12.39 22.81
N PHE A 182 3.37 -11.67 23.03
CA PHE A 182 3.10 -10.45 22.32
C PHE A 182 3.85 -9.27 22.97
N GLY A 183 4.49 -8.48 22.12
CA GLY A 183 5.22 -7.30 22.49
C GLY A 183 4.31 -6.12 22.84
N LYS A 184 4.86 -4.92 22.84
CA LYS A 184 4.12 -3.71 23.20
C LYS A 184 3.47 -3.08 21.97
N VAL A 185 2.22 -2.64 22.14
CA VAL A 185 1.56 -1.79 21.15
C VAL A 185 2.31 -0.47 21.04
N THR A 186 2.61 -0.06 19.81
CA THR A 186 3.32 1.17 19.48
C THR A 186 2.35 2.28 19.07
N ASN A 187 2.87 3.43 18.67
CA ASN A 187 2.08 4.52 18.08
C ASN A 187 2.15 4.54 16.55
N LEU A 188 2.73 3.52 15.91
CA LEU A 188 2.76 3.38 14.46
C LEU A 188 1.47 2.68 14.01
N LEU A 189 0.68 3.36 13.18
CA LEU A 189 -0.54 2.79 12.64
C LEU A 189 -0.21 1.83 11.48
N GLU A 190 -0.79 0.65 11.51
CA GLU A 190 -0.73 -0.31 10.42
C GLU A 190 -1.96 -0.19 9.55
N MET A 191 -1.77 0.10 8.28
CA MET A 191 -2.84 0.19 7.29
C MET A 191 -3.02 -1.16 6.59
N PRO A 192 -4.26 -1.69 6.54
CA PRO A 192 -4.52 -3.04 6.05
C PRO A 192 -3.98 -3.28 4.64
N ILE A 193 -3.38 -4.44 4.44
CA ILE A 193 -2.98 -4.99 3.14
C ILE A 193 -3.24 -6.50 3.09
N SER A 194 -3.30 -7.04 1.87
CA SER A 194 -3.41 -8.48 1.65
C SER A 194 -2.81 -8.88 0.32
N TRP A 195 -2.11 -10.02 0.28
CA TRP A 195 -1.63 -10.62 -0.98
C TRP A 195 -2.76 -10.92 -1.97
N SER A 196 -4.00 -11.14 -1.49
CA SER A 196 -5.17 -11.31 -2.36
C SER A 196 -5.58 -10.04 -3.08
N LEU A 197 -5.19 -8.86 -2.58
CA LEU A 197 -5.47 -7.55 -3.15
C LEU A 197 -4.25 -6.93 -3.86
N ASP A 198 -3.23 -7.75 -4.14
CA ASP A 198 -2.01 -7.38 -4.87
C ASP A 198 -2.06 -7.95 -6.29
N ASP A 199 -1.65 -7.16 -7.28
CA ASP A 199 -1.65 -7.58 -8.70
C ASP A 199 -0.50 -8.53 -9.05
N PHE A 200 0.61 -8.49 -8.30
CA PHE A 200 1.81 -9.25 -8.59
C PHE A 200 1.58 -10.77 -8.56
N PRO A 201 0.96 -11.38 -7.52
CA PRO A 201 0.68 -12.82 -7.49
C PRO A 201 -0.23 -13.31 -8.62
N TYR A 202 -1.15 -12.45 -9.08
CA TYR A 202 -2.07 -12.81 -10.17
C TYR A 202 -1.42 -12.75 -11.55
N PHE A 203 -0.61 -11.73 -11.79
CA PHE A 203 -0.27 -11.37 -13.15
C PHE A 203 1.19 -11.52 -13.49
N GLU A 204 2.09 -11.56 -12.52
CA GLU A 204 3.51 -11.57 -12.83
C GLU A 204 4.04 -12.98 -13.04
N TYR A 205 4.73 -13.17 -14.16
CA TYR A 205 5.42 -14.42 -14.51
C TYR A 205 6.92 -14.23 -14.32
N LEU A 206 7.52 -15.05 -13.46
CA LEU A 206 8.92 -14.96 -13.09
C LEU A 206 9.57 -16.34 -13.11
N VAL A 207 10.70 -16.45 -13.77
CA VAL A 207 11.59 -17.61 -13.70
C VAL A 207 12.88 -17.15 -13.02
N GLY A 208 13.24 -17.79 -11.93
CA GLY A 208 14.45 -17.47 -11.17
C GLY A 208 15.02 -18.68 -10.45
N PRO A 209 16.12 -18.51 -9.72
CA PRO A 209 16.77 -19.60 -8.98
C PRO A 209 15.84 -20.31 -7.99
N ALA A 210 14.87 -19.57 -7.42
CA ALA A 210 13.90 -20.11 -6.47
C ALA A 210 12.72 -20.85 -7.12
N GLY A 211 12.67 -20.95 -8.47
CA GLY A 211 11.61 -21.61 -9.21
C GLY A 211 10.81 -20.68 -10.13
N ILE A 212 9.57 -21.07 -10.40
CA ILE A 212 8.66 -20.34 -11.29
C ILE A 212 7.51 -19.74 -10.49
N LEU A 213 7.32 -18.43 -10.59
CA LEU A 213 6.07 -17.76 -10.24
C LEU A 213 5.17 -17.81 -11.50
N PRO A 214 4.09 -18.61 -11.48
CA PRO A 214 3.34 -18.92 -12.71
C PRO A 214 2.47 -17.78 -13.24
N GLY A 215 2.02 -16.85 -12.41
CA GLY A 215 1.26 -15.65 -12.79
C GLY A 215 0.36 -15.76 -14.00
N LEU A 216 0.19 -14.67 -14.74
CA LEU A 216 -0.55 -14.58 -16.03
C LEU A 216 -2.01 -15.07 -15.94
N ARG A 217 -2.63 -14.96 -14.76
CA ARG A 217 -4.04 -15.30 -14.56
C ARG A 217 -4.95 -14.39 -15.41
N PRO A 218 -6.13 -14.85 -15.82
CA PRO A 218 -7.14 -14.00 -16.41
C PRO A 218 -7.48 -12.81 -15.52
N GLY A 219 -7.58 -11.61 -16.08
CA GLY A 219 -7.95 -10.42 -15.31
C GLY A 219 -9.35 -10.49 -14.69
N ALA A 220 -10.22 -11.36 -15.20
CA ALA A 220 -11.54 -11.59 -14.63
C ALA A 220 -11.47 -12.25 -13.25
N ASP A 221 -10.51 -13.16 -13.02
CA ASP A 221 -10.36 -13.86 -11.74
C ASP A 221 -9.90 -12.88 -10.64
N ALA A 222 -8.91 -12.04 -10.96
CA ALA A 222 -8.46 -11.00 -10.03
C ALA A 222 -9.58 -9.99 -9.74
N LEU A 223 -10.30 -9.53 -10.79
CA LEU A 223 -11.39 -8.58 -10.62
C LEU A 223 -12.51 -9.15 -9.72
N ALA A 224 -12.89 -10.41 -9.91
CA ALA A 224 -13.91 -11.05 -9.08
C ALA A 224 -13.50 -11.04 -7.61
N ASN A 225 -12.28 -11.52 -7.28
CA ASN A 225 -11.80 -11.50 -5.90
C ASN A 225 -11.74 -10.09 -5.30
N TRP A 226 -11.27 -9.11 -6.07
CA TRP A 226 -11.12 -7.73 -5.59
C TRP A 226 -12.46 -7.01 -5.38
N THR A 227 -13.48 -7.33 -6.18
CA THR A 227 -14.84 -6.79 -6.00
C THR A 227 -15.56 -7.48 -4.86
N ASP A 228 -15.49 -8.82 -4.78
CA ASP A 228 -16.11 -9.59 -3.71
C ASP A 228 -15.57 -9.20 -2.32
N ASP A 229 -14.26 -8.88 -2.23
CA ASP A 229 -13.63 -8.46 -0.96
C ASP A 229 -14.12 -7.07 -0.52
N TYR A 230 -14.30 -6.12 -1.45
CA TYR A 230 -14.93 -4.84 -1.16
C TYR A 230 -16.41 -5.00 -0.75
N ASP A 231 -17.16 -5.81 -1.49
CA ASP A 231 -18.57 -6.03 -1.22
C ASP A 231 -18.76 -6.66 0.17
N TYR A 232 -17.93 -7.66 0.53
CA TYR A 232 -17.94 -8.26 1.86
C TYR A 232 -17.62 -7.24 2.97
N MET A 233 -16.62 -6.38 2.78
CA MET A 233 -16.33 -5.30 3.74
C MET A 233 -17.57 -4.43 3.99
N THR A 234 -18.30 -4.07 2.91
CA THR A 234 -19.49 -3.20 3.02
C THR A 234 -20.68 -3.90 3.68
N GLU A 235 -20.75 -5.22 3.61
CA GLU A 235 -21.79 -6.01 4.26
C GLU A 235 -21.62 -6.14 5.78
N ILE A 236 -20.36 -6.12 6.26
CA ILE A 236 -20.06 -6.45 7.66
C ILE A 236 -19.62 -5.26 8.52
N LEU A 237 -19.23 -4.14 7.90
CA LEU A 237 -18.71 -2.97 8.60
C LEU A 237 -19.41 -1.69 8.16
N ASP A 238 -19.67 -0.81 9.13
CA ASP A 238 -20.13 0.57 8.86
C ASP A 238 -18.96 1.49 8.49
N TRP A 239 -17.73 1.16 8.89
CA TRP A 239 -16.51 1.88 8.55
C TRP A 239 -15.37 0.91 8.32
N GLY A 240 -14.65 1.09 7.23
CA GLY A 240 -13.50 0.27 6.91
C GLY A 240 -12.63 0.86 5.80
N VAL A 241 -11.40 0.36 5.69
CA VAL A 241 -10.44 0.72 4.65
C VAL A 241 -10.02 -0.54 3.91
N ILE A 242 -10.18 -0.54 2.60
CA ILE A 242 -9.62 -1.59 1.73
C ILE A 242 -8.45 -1.02 0.91
N THR A 243 -7.35 -1.75 0.88
CA THR A 243 -6.13 -1.33 0.16
C THR A 243 -5.86 -2.26 -1.01
N TYR A 244 -5.84 -1.71 -2.20
CA TYR A 244 -5.40 -2.41 -3.41
C TYR A 244 -3.97 -2.05 -3.73
N THR A 245 -3.13 -3.05 -3.99
CA THR A 245 -1.73 -2.86 -4.36
C THR A 245 -1.50 -3.22 -5.82
N PHE A 246 -0.92 -2.30 -6.54
CA PHE A 246 -0.60 -2.46 -7.96
C PHE A 246 0.86 -2.12 -8.23
N HIS A 247 1.43 -2.75 -9.22
CA HIS A 247 2.76 -2.43 -9.71
C HIS A 247 2.62 -1.85 -11.13
N PRO A 248 3.08 -0.63 -11.41
CA PRO A 248 2.92 -0.01 -12.73
C PRO A 248 3.43 -0.85 -13.89
N PHE A 249 4.53 -1.59 -13.71
CA PHE A 249 5.04 -2.49 -14.75
C PHE A 249 4.18 -3.75 -14.95
N VAL A 250 3.33 -4.10 -13.96
CA VAL A 250 2.36 -5.18 -13.99
C VAL A 250 1.02 -4.68 -14.53
N SER A 251 0.31 -3.85 -13.76
CA SER A 251 -1.06 -3.41 -14.07
C SER A 251 -1.14 -2.32 -15.14
N GLY A 252 -0.05 -1.64 -15.48
CA GLY A 252 0.00 -0.68 -16.59
C GLY A 252 -0.10 -1.29 -17.98
N ARG A 253 -0.14 -2.63 -18.14
CA ARG A 253 -0.36 -3.31 -19.41
C ARG A 253 -1.79 -3.09 -19.91
N GLY A 254 -1.96 -2.88 -21.23
CA GLY A 254 -3.22 -2.43 -21.82
C GLY A 254 -4.46 -3.22 -21.42
N HIS A 255 -4.38 -4.57 -21.38
CA HIS A 255 -5.51 -5.39 -20.95
C HIS A 255 -5.79 -5.30 -19.44
N ARG A 256 -4.77 -5.09 -18.60
CA ARG A 256 -4.89 -4.94 -17.15
C ARG A 256 -5.40 -3.56 -16.77
N MET A 257 -5.09 -2.52 -17.56
CA MET A 257 -5.72 -1.21 -17.41
C MET A 257 -7.25 -1.27 -17.52
N LYS A 258 -7.81 -2.21 -18.33
CA LYS A 258 -9.25 -2.44 -18.37
C LYS A 258 -9.80 -3.09 -17.10
N VAL A 259 -8.99 -3.92 -16.43
CA VAL A 259 -9.37 -4.52 -15.14
C VAL A 259 -9.44 -3.43 -14.09
N MET A 260 -8.43 -2.59 -14.00
CA MET A 260 -8.39 -1.45 -13.07
C MET A 260 -9.55 -0.46 -13.31
N ASP A 261 -9.87 -0.13 -14.57
CA ASP A 261 -11.01 0.72 -14.90
C ASP A 261 -12.35 0.11 -14.42
N ARG A 262 -12.53 -1.20 -14.56
CA ARG A 262 -13.71 -1.91 -14.07
C ARG A 262 -13.78 -1.94 -12.55
N LEU A 263 -12.66 -2.17 -11.88
CA LEU A 263 -12.58 -2.11 -10.42
C LEU A 263 -12.97 -0.73 -9.91
N ILE A 264 -12.39 0.34 -10.44
CA ILE A 264 -12.72 1.73 -10.04
C ILE A 264 -14.22 1.99 -10.19
N ARG A 265 -14.83 1.55 -11.29
CA ARG A 265 -16.28 1.71 -11.50
C ARG A 265 -17.10 0.94 -10.47
N HIS A 266 -16.71 -0.29 -10.15
CA HIS A 266 -17.40 -1.10 -9.14
C HIS A 266 -17.35 -0.40 -7.79
N LEU A 267 -16.16 0.01 -7.34
CA LEU A 267 -15.98 0.72 -6.07
C LEU A 267 -16.78 2.03 -6.01
N LYS A 268 -16.76 2.83 -7.09
CA LYS A 268 -17.56 4.07 -7.18
C LYS A 268 -19.05 3.80 -7.08
N ASN A 269 -19.54 2.78 -7.77
CA ASN A 269 -20.96 2.40 -7.74
C ASN A 269 -21.35 1.86 -6.36
N GLY A 270 -20.45 1.19 -5.65
CA GLY A 270 -20.62 0.72 -4.28
C GLY A 270 -20.49 1.84 -3.21
N GLY A 271 -20.27 3.08 -3.63
CA GLY A 271 -20.17 4.23 -2.70
C GLY A 271 -18.81 4.40 -2.02
N ALA A 272 -17.75 3.77 -2.54
CA ALA A 272 -16.41 3.93 -1.99
C ALA A 272 -15.94 5.40 -2.00
N THR A 273 -15.33 5.83 -0.90
CA THR A 273 -14.58 7.08 -0.82
C THR A 273 -13.12 6.77 -1.13
N PHE A 274 -12.59 7.33 -2.23
CA PHE A 274 -11.19 7.18 -2.57
C PHE A 274 -10.32 8.15 -1.77
N MET A 275 -9.27 7.63 -1.15
CA MET A 275 -8.31 8.40 -0.37
C MET A 275 -6.88 7.95 -0.65
N THR A 276 -5.92 8.86 -0.42
CA THR A 276 -4.53 8.44 -0.23
C THR A 276 -4.39 7.72 1.10
N MET A 277 -3.33 6.92 1.27
CA MET A 277 -3.08 6.19 2.52
C MET A 277 -2.90 7.16 3.70
N GLU A 278 -2.19 8.28 3.51
CA GLU A 278 -2.00 9.30 4.55
C GLU A 278 -3.35 9.92 5.00
N GLN A 279 -4.26 10.16 4.06
CA GLN A 279 -5.61 10.64 4.37
C GLN A 279 -6.41 9.61 5.14
N ALA A 280 -6.41 8.36 4.68
CA ALA A 280 -7.10 7.25 5.34
C ALA A 280 -6.52 6.96 6.74
N ALA A 281 -5.19 6.96 6.89
CA ALA A 281 -4.53 6.82 8.19
C ALA A 281 -4.92 7.95 9.16
N SER A 282 -4.94 9.19 8.66
CA SER A 282 -5.37 10.34 9.47
C SER A 282 -6.83 10.27 9.88
N GLU A 283 -7.70 9.73 9.03
CA GLU A 283 -9.10 9.49 9.37
C GLU A 283 -9.24 8.37 10.40
N ALA A 284 -8.54 7.24 10.23
CA ALA A 284 -8.54 6.13 11.17
C ALA A 284 -8.10 6.54 12.60
N ILE A 285 -7.09 7.39 12.72
CA ILE A 285 -6.65 7.92 14.02
C ILE A 285 -7.76 8.74 14.68
N ARG A 286 -8.48 9.56 13.93
CA ARG A 286 -9.62 10.36 14.46
C ARG A 286 -10.77 9.47 14.90
N GLU A 287 -11.14 8.47 14.09
CA GLU A 287 -12.21 7.51 14.42
C GLU A 287 -11.86 6.67 15.65
N GLY A 288 -10.62 6.18 15.78
CA GLY A 288 -10.13 5.45 16.94
C GLY A 288 -10.16 6.30 18.23
N SER A 289 -9.90 7.59 18.12
CA SER A 289 -9.98 8.53 19.26
C SER A 289 -11.42 8.81 19.68
N SER A 290 -12.37 8.81 18.74
CA SER A 290 -13.80 9.05 19.04
C SER A 290 -14.50 7.84 19.67
N ARG A 291 -14.02 6.61 19.41
CA ARG A 291 -14.61 5.36 19.96
C ARG A 291 -14.11 5.02 21.38
N ASN A 292 -12.99 5.63 21.81
CA ASN A 292 -12.38 5.42 23.13
C ASN A 292 -12.65 6.57 24.11
N GLY A 293 -13.42 7.58 23.76
CA GLY A 293 -13.89 8.69 24.59
C GLY A 293 -15.36 8.52 24.97
#